data_f689354e3a3ceed64b256c5af6bf2bfe
#
_entry.id   f689354e3a3ceed64b256c5af6bf2bfe
#
_cell.length_a   1.000
_cell.length_b   1.000
_cell.length_c   1.000
_cell.angle_alpha   90.00
_cell.angle_beta   90.00
_cell.angle_gamma   90.00
#
_symmetry.space_group_name_H-M   'P 1'
#
loop_
_entity.id
_entity.type
_entity.pdbx_description
1 polymer ?
#
loop_
_entity_poly.entity_id
_entity_poly.type
_entity_poly.pdbx_seq_one_letter_code
_entity_poly.pdbx_strand_id
1 'polypeptide(L)'
;MGNIQLDSEQIAKSWEGRFSFRKETDTTSGLRSPQIGALHALMAHVECNEERAIVVMPTGTGKTETMLAFLIANVCHKVFVIVPSDALRNQTYKKFKTLGLLPKLGLVPSDINLPIVTKVMHNLKDDEWKQTIDSSNVIVTTMSLAASISYKIRQYIRESVSFAFIDEAHHSKAETWNDFIGIFPPSKVIMFTAT
;
A
#
# COMPACT_ATOMS: atom_id res chain seq x y z
N MET A 1 -2.91 -19.02 28.31
CA MET A 1 -1.83 -18.71 27.36
C MET A 1 -2.10 -17.30 26.84
N GLY A 2 -1.25 -16.34 27.21
CA GLY A 2 -1.44 -14.97 26.74
C GLY A 2 -1.26 -14.93 25.23
N ASN A 3 -2.21 -14.34 24.50
CA ASN A 3 -2.06 -14.06 23.08
C ASN A 3 -0.87 -13.11 22.93
N ILE A 4 0.24 -13.61 22.39
CA ILE A 4 1.38 -12.75 21.99
C ILE A 4 0.85 -11.92 20.80
N GLN A 5 0.63 -10.64 21.03
CA GLN A 5 0.26 -9.72 19.97
C GLN A 5 1.50 -9.48 19.11
N LEU A 6 1.45 -9.89 17.84
CA LEU A 6 2.54 -9.69 16.89
C LEU A 6 2.72 -8.19 16.61
N ASP A 7 3.96 -7.76 16.47
CA ASP A 7 4.29 -6.42 15.97
C ASP A 7 4.20 -6.33 14.44
N SER A 8 4.36 -5.12 13.88
CA SER A 8 4.22 -4.90 12.44
C SER A 8 5.25 -5.67 11.60
N GLU A 9 6.45 -5.88 12.11
CA GLU A 9 7.50 -6.62 11.41
C GLU A 9 7.20 -8.13 11.39
N GLN A 10 6.79 -8.68 12.53
CA GLN A 10 6.39 -10.08 12.66
C GLN A 10 5.17 -10.40 11.79
N ILE A 11 4.20 -9.48 11.72
CA ILE A 11 3.04 -9.60 10.85
C ILE A 11 3.46 -9.66 9.39
N ALA A 12 4.27 -8.70 8.91
CA ALA A 12 4.73 -8.70 7.52
C ALA A 12 5.50 -9.98 7.16
N LYS A 13 6.42 -10.40 8.02
CA LYS A 13 7.18 -11.63 7.82
C LYS A 13 6.28 -12.88 7.77
N SER A 14 5.15 -12.87 8.47
CA SER A 14 4.19 -13.99 8.43
C SER A 14 3.47 -14.15 7.09
N TRP A 15 3.55 -13.18 6.18
CA TRP A 15 2.95 -13.25 4.83
C TRP A 15 3.80 -14.02 3.83
N GLU A 16 5.05 -14.32 4.14
CA GLU A 16 5.95 -15.03 3.25
C GLU A 16 5.34 -16.37 2.80
N GLY A 17 5.26 -16.57 1.47
CA GLY A 17 4.67 -17.77 0.88
C GLY A 17 3.15 -17.93 1.06
N ARG A 18 2.45 -16.93 1.61
CA ARG A 18 1.00 -17.02 1.92
C ARG A 18 0.11 -16.43 0.82
N PHE A 19 0.67 -15.89 -0.26
CA PHE A 19 -0.09 -15.37 -1.40
C PHE A 19 -0.21 -16.40 -2.51
N SER A 20 -1.43 -16.61 -3.03
CA SER A 20 -1.72 -17.49 -4.15
C SER A 20 -1.96 -16.70 -5.44
N PHE A 21 -1.05 -16.82 -6.42
CA PHE A 21 -1.18 -16.21 -7.74
C PHE A 21 -2.23 -16.97 -8.57
N ARG A 22 -3.50 -16.66 -8.33
CA ARG A 22 -4.62 -17.32 -9.00
C ARG A 22 -5.42 -16.33 -9.85
N LYS A 23 -5.57 -16.64 -11.14
CA LYS A 23 -6.43 -15.90 -12.06
C LYS A 23 -7.88 -16.39 -11.93
N GLU A 24 -8.83 -15.47 -12.01
CA GLU A 24 -10.25 -15.77 -12.14
C GLU A 24 -10.55 -16.56 -13.43
N THR A 25 -11.38 -17.58 -13.33
CA THR A 25 -11.93 -18.36 -14.43
C THR A 25 -13.45 -18.54 -14.22
N ASP A 26 -14.14 -19.17 -15.14
CA ASP A 26 -15.58 -19.45 -15.03
C ASP A 26 -15.94 -20.32 -13.79
N THR A 27 -14.99 -21.10 -13.30
CA THR A 27 -15.19 -22.03 -12.19
C THR A 27 -14.38 -21.72 -10.94
N THR A 28 -13.46 -20.75 -11.01
CA THR A 28 -12.50 -20.50 -9.92
C THR A 28 -12.40 -19.00 -9.63
N SER A 29 -12.63 -18.61 -8.38
CA SER A 29 -12.38 -17.24 -7.93
C SER A 29 -10.88 -16.90 -7.95
N GLY A 30 -10.56 -15.67 -8.29
CA GLY A 30 -9.17 -15.20 -8.37
C GLY A 30 -9.08 -13.73 -8.77
N LEU A 31 -7.88 -13.28 -9.10
CA LEU A 31 -7.66 -11.96 -9.68
C LEU A 31 -8.16 -11.93 -11.14
N ARG A 32 -8.85 -10.87 -11.51
CA ARG A 32 -9.20 -10.61 -12.91
C ARG A 32 -7.95 -10.42 -13.76
N SER A 33 -8.05 -10.66 -15.07
CA SER A 33 -6.92 -10.54 -16.00
C SER A 33 -6.15 -9.22 -15.89
N PRO A 34 -6.79 -8.03 -15.76
CA PRO A 34 -6.05 -6.78 -15.57
C PRO A 34 -5.28 -6.72 -14.24
N GLN A 35 -5.84 -7.27 -13.17
CA GLN A 35 -5.23 -7.26 -11.84
C GLN A 35 -3.99 -8.17 -11.78
N ILE A 36 -4.12 -9.41 -12.26
CA ILE A 36 -3.00 -10.36 -12.22
C ILE A 36 -1.89 -9.94 -13.18
N GLY A 37 -2.26 -9.38 -14.35
CA GLY A 37 -1.28 -8.82 -15.29
C GLY A 37 -0.52 -7.63 -14.68
N ALA A 38 -1.23 -6.69 -14.06
CA ALA A 38 -0.63 -5.56 -13.38
C ALA A 38 0.26 -5.99 -12.20
N LEU A 39 -0.17 -6.99 -11.41
CA LEU A 39 0.61 -7.52 -10.31
C LEU A 39 1.94 -8.13 -10.76
N HIS A 40 1.93 -8.99 -11.77
CA HIS A 40 3.16 -9.59 -12.30
C HIS A 40 4.09 -8.56 -12.93
N ALA A 41 3.54 -7.62 -13.72
CA ALA A 41 4.34 -6.53 -14.32
C ALA A 41 4.98 -5.66 -13.23
N LEU A 42 4.22 -5.35 -12.17
CA LEU A 42 4.70 -4.54 -11.05
C LEU A 42 5.81 -5.26 -10.27
N MET A 43 5.64 -6.55 -9.96
CA MET A 43 6.67 -7.33 -9.28
C MET A 43 7.96 -7.41 -10.10
N ALA A 44 7.86 -7.67 -11.41
CA ALA A 44 9.01 -7.67 -12.29
C ALA A 44 9.68 -6.27 -12.38
N HIS A 45 8.87 -5.21 -12.42
CA HIS A 45 9.38 -3.84 -12.47
C HIS A 45 10.22 -3.48 -11.23
N VAL A 46 9.72 -3.74 -10.04
CA VAL A 46 10.42 -3.38 -8.80
C VAL A 46 11.69 -4.19 -8.55
N GLU A 47 11.81 -5.37 -9.16
CA GLU A 47 13.03 -6.18 -9.11
C GLU A 47 14.08 -5.75 -10.14
N CYS A 48 13.66 -5.21 -11.29
CA CYS A 48 14.55 -4.97 -12.43
C CYS A 48 14.83 -3.48 -12.71
N ASN A 49 14.08 -2.56 -12.09
CA ASN A 49 14.15 -1.13 -12.40
C ASN A 49 14.26 -0.27 -11.14
N GLU A 50 14.99 0.82 -11.28
CA GLU A 50 15.12 1.84 -10.25
C GLU A 50 14.14 3.02 -10.43
N GLU A 51 13.32 2.98 -11.48
CA GLU A 51 12.33 4.02 -11.77
C GLU A 51 11.00 3.76 -11.06
N ARG A 52 10.17 4.80 -10.98
CA ARG A 52 8.81 4.64 -10.40
C ARG A 52 7.95 3.77 -11.32
N ALA A 53 7.15 2.91 -10.68
CA ALA A 53 6.13 2.16 -11.40
C ALA A 53 4.86 2.99 -11.58
N ILE A 54 4.26 2.94 -12.78
CA ILE A 54 2.94 3.52 -13.05
C ILE A 54 2.02 2.41 -13.51
N VAL A 55 0.97 2.18 -12.72
CA VAL A 55 -0.05 1.16 -12.97
C VAL A 55 -1.32 1.86 -13.46
N VAL A 56 -1.58 1.77 -14.76
CA VAL A 56 -2.80 2.33 -15.37
C VAL A 56 -3.88 1.26 -15.40
N MET A 57 -4.94 1.47 -14.63
CA MET A 57 -6.08 0.56 -14.53
C MET A 57 -7.38 1.37 -14.51
N PRO A 58 -8.33 1.16 -15.44
CA PRO A 58 -9.60 1.86 -15.45
C PRO A 58 -10.34 1.77 -14.11
N THR A 59 -11.19 2.75 -13.83
CA THR A 59 -12.04 2.74 -12.64
C THR A 59 -12.88 1.46 -12.57
N GLY A 60 -13.01 0.86 -11.39
CA GLY A 60 -13.78 -0.38 -11.20
C GLY A 60 -13.03 -1.67 -11.54
N THR A 61 -11.83 -1.63 -12.10
CA THR A 61 -11.03 -2.84 -12.42
C THR A 61 -10.30 -3.44 -11.22
N GLY A 62 -10.34 -2.78 -10.06
CA GLY A 62 -9.80 -3.32 -8.82
C GLY A 62 -8.38 -2.84 -8.48
N LYS A 63 -8.06 -1.57 -8.72
CA LYS A 63 -6.77 -0.95 -8.32
C LYS A 63 -6.38 -1.27 -6.88
N THR A 64 -7.31 -1.07 -5.94
CA THR A 64 -7.03 -1.31 -4.51
C THR A 64 -6.74 -2.77 -4.22
N GLU A 65 -7.46 -3.71 -4.84
CA GLU A 65 -7.18 -5.15 -4.72
C GLU A 65 -5.80 -5.51 -5.28
N THR A 66 -5.35 -4.82 -6.34
CA THR A 66 -3.98 -4.98 -6.87
C THR A 66 -2.93 -4.45 -5.88
N MET A 67 -3.18 -3.29 -5.24
CA MET A 67 -2.32 -2.78 -4.16
C MET A 67 -2.19 -3.78 -3.00
N LEU A 68 -3.33 -4.35 -2.57
CA LEU A 68 -3.38 -5.35 -1.50
C LEU A 68 -2.66 -6.65 -1.88
N ALA A 69 -2.85 -7.11 -3.12
CA ALA A 69 -2.16 -8.28 -3.65
C ALA A 69 -0.64 -8.05 -3.66
N PHE A 70 -0.17 -6.89 -4.11
CA PHE A 70 1.24 -6.53 -4.10
C PHE A 70 1.78 -6.43 -2.66
N LEU A 71 1.05 -5.82 -1.72
CA LEU A 71 1.44 -5.74 -0.31
C LEU A 71 1.82 -7.11 0.25
N ILE A 72 0.96 -8.12 0.02
CA ILE A 72 1.15 -9.46 0.57
C ILE A 72 2.15 -10.28 -0.25
N ALA A 73 2.02 -10.28 -1.59
CA ALA A 73 2.87 -11.08 -2.48
C ALA A 73 4.34 -10.66 -2.40
N ASN A 74 4.60 -9.36 -2.23
CA ASN A 74 5.96 -8.79 -2.11
C ASN A 74 6.40 -8.62 -0.64
N VAL A 75 5.64 -9.13 0.33
CA VAL A 75 5.95 -9.06 1.77
C VAL A 75 6.38 -7.64 2.20
N CYS A 76 5.59 -6.63 1.83
CA CYS A 76 5.95 -5.25 2.12
C CYS A 76 5.83 -4.95 3.62
N HIS A 77 6.95 -4.71 4.30
CA HIS A 77 6.99 -4.49 5.74
C HIS A 77 6.22 -3.23 6.16
N LYS A 78 6.42 -2.13 5.43
CA LYS A 78 5.75 -0.85 5.68
C LYS A 78 5.40 -0.17 4.36
N VAL A 79 4.14 0.25 4.24
CA VAL A 79 3.65 0.95 3.06
C VAL A 79 2.97 2.27 3.44
N PHE A 80 3.32 3.33 2.72
CA PHE A 80 2.71 4.64 2.87
C PHE A 80 1.70 4.84 1.72
N VAL A 81 0.41 4.86 2.03
CA VAL A 81 -0.66 4.97 1.03
C VAL A 81 -1.21 6.38 1.03
N ILE A 82 -1.10 7.06 -0.11
CA ILE A 82 -1.51 8.44 -0.29
C ILE A 82 -2.71 8.48 -1.24
N VAL A 83 -3.77 9.12 -0.79
CA VAL A 83 -5.01 9.27 -1.53
C VAL A 83 -5.41 10.74 -1.67
N PRO A 84 -6.19 11.13 -2.70
CA PRO A 84 -6.52 12.53 -2.94
C PRO A 84 -7.57 13.12 -1.98
N SER A 85 -8.40 12.31 -1.31
CA SER A 85 -9.50 12.81 -0.50
C SER A 85 -9.76 12.00 0.77
N ASP A 86 -10.46 12.63 1.73
CA ASP A 86 -10.88 12.00 2.99
C ASP A 86 -11.82 10.82 2.79
N ALA A 87 -12.69 10.90 1.79
CA ALA A 87 -13.61 9.82 1.45
C ALA A 87 -12.84 8.58 0.99
N LEU A 88 -11.87 8.76 0.08
CA LEU A 88 -10.99 7.69 -0.39
C LEU A 88 -10.08 7.17 0.72
N ARG A 89 -9.57 8.04 1.61
CA ARG A 89 -8.79 7.61 2.78
C ARG A 89 -9.58 6.63 3.66
N ASN A 90 -10.86 6.93 3.93
CA ASN A 90 -11.71 6.06 4.73
C ASN A 90 -11.99 4.72 4.03
N GLN A 91 -12.23 4.74 2.73
CA GLN A 91 -12.47 3.54 1.94
C GLN A 91 -11.21 2.67 1.87
N THR A 92 -10.07 3.25 1.55
CA THR A 92 -8.77 2.59 1.45
C THR A 92 -8.36 1.99 2.79
N TYR A 93 -8.47 2.75 3.89
CA TYR A 93 -8.22 2.25 5.24
C TYR A 93 -9.02 0.97 5.55
N LYS A 94 -10.34 0.98 5.28
CA LYS A 94 -11.21 -0.19 5.54
C LYS A 94 -10.76 -1.41 4.72
N LYS A 95 -10.41 -1.22 3.45
CA LYS A 95 -9.94 -2.29 2.58
C LYS A 95 -8.60 -2.86 3.04
N PHE A 96 -7.63 -2.01 3.36
CA PHE A 96 -6.33 -2.49 3.86
C PHE A 96 -6.47 -3.24 5.18
N LYS A 97 -7.28 -2.76 6.11
CA LYS A 97 -7.51 -3.40 7.42
C LYS A 97 -8.03 -4.84 7.33
N THR A 98 -8.75 -5.18 6.27
CA THR A 98 -9.38 -6.49 6.08
C THR A 98 -8.78 -7.30 4.94
N LEU A 99 -7.76 -6.76 4.25
CA LEU A 99 -7.23 -7.27 2.98
C LEU A 99 -8.30 -7.36 1.87
N GLY A 100 -9.35 -6.54 1.97
CA GLY A 100 -10.37 -6.38 0.94
C GLY A 100 -11.03 -7.69 0.53
N LEU A 101 -10.94 -8.01 -0.76
CA LEU A 101 -11.49 -9.25 -1.30
C LEU A 101 -10.51 -10.43 -1.31
N LEU A 102 -9.22 -10.24 -0.99
CA LEU A 102 -8.21 -11.29 -1.13
C LEU A 102 -8.57 -12.60 -0.41
N PRO A 103 -9.09 -12.59 0.86
CA PRO A 103 -9.49 -13.83 1.54
C PRO A 103 -10.69 -14.50 0.83
N LYS A 104 -11.68 -13.74 0.39
CA LYS A 104 -12.87 -14.26 -0.32
C LYS A 104 -12.52 -14.87 -1.68
N LEU A 105 -11.53 -14.33 -2.35
CA LEU A 105 -11.02 -14.83 -3.62
C LEU A 105 -10.07 -16.01 -3.45
N GLY A 106 -9.76 -16.41 -2.20
CA GLY A 106 -8.83 -17.48 -1.87
C GLY A 106 -7.38 -17.20 -2.29
N LEU A 107 -7.01 -15.90 -2.36
CA LEU A 107 -5.65 -15.46 -2.70
C LEU A 107 -4.74 -15.45 -1.48
N VAL A 108 -5.33 -15.37 -0.30
CA VAL A 108 -4.67 -15.53 1.00
C VAL A 108 -5.51 -16.45 1.87
N PRO A 109 -4.91 -17.21 2.79
CA PRO A 109 -5.67 -18.08 3.69
C PRO A 109 -6.49 -17.25 4.69
N SER A 110 -7.56 -17.86 5.22
CA SER A 110 -8.49 -17.19 6.15
C SER A 110 -7.85 -16.85 7.52
N ASP A 111 -6.78 -17.53 7.88
CA ASP A 111 -6.01 -17.34 9.11
C ASP A 111 -4.80 -16.42 8.94
N ILE A 112 -4.70 -15.69 7.82
CA ILE A 112 -3.60 -14.74 7.60
C ILE A 112 -3.60 -13.64 8.67
N ASN A 113 -2.43 -13.27 9.16
CA ASN A 113 -2.31 -12.12 10.04
C ASN A 113 -2.62 -10.83 9.26
N LEU A 114 -3.63 -10.10 9.74
CA LEU A 114 -4.04 -8.83 9.12
C LEU A 114 -3.03 -7.72 9.41
N PRO A 115 -2.79 -6.79 8.47
CA PRO A 115 -1.88 -5.68 8.68
C PRO A 115 -2.37 -4.74 9.79
N ILE A 116 -1.43 -4.17 10.54
CA ILE A 116 -1.70 -3.03 11.40
C ILE A 116 -1.81 -1.80 10.50
N VAL A 117 -3.01 -1.26 10.36
CA VAL A 117 -3.29 -0.12 9.48
C VAL A 117 -3.63 1.11 10.30
N THR A 118 -2.87 2.18 10.13
CA THR A 118 -3.15 3.48 10.75
C THR A 118 -3.68 4.47 9.74
N LYS A 119 -4.78 5.13 10.08
CA LYS A 119 -5.38 6.20 9.29
C LYS A 119 -5.06 7.54 9.94
N VAL A 120 -4.28 8.39 9.23
CA VAL A 120 -3.93 9.73 9.71
C VAL A 120 -5.02 10.72 9.32
N MET A 121 -5.65 11.34 10.32
CA MET A 121 -6.82 12.23 10.16
C MET A 121 -6.50 13.72 10.26
N HIS A 122 -5.40 14.07 10.90
CA HIS A 122 -4.95 15.43 11.17
C HIS A 122 -3.42 15.47 11.25
N ASN A 123 -2.85 16.65 11.32
CA ASN A 123 -1.41 16.79 11.48
C ASN A 123 -0.96 16.20 12.81
N LEU A 124 0.03 15.34 12.75
CA LEU A 124 0.68 14.74 13.90
C LEU A 124 1.97 15.50 14.23
N LYS A 125 2.36 15.48 15.52
CA LYS A 125 3.70 15.92 15.93
C LYS A 125 4.75 14.89 15.49
N ASP A 126 6.01 15.29 15.47
CA ASP A 126 7.12 14.43 15.03
C ASP A 126 7.18 13.08 15.79
N ASP A 127 6.98 13.10 17.11
CA ASP A 127 7.02 11.88 17.91
C ASP A 127 5.81 10.97 17.65
N GLU A 128 4.63 11.54 17.43
CA GLU A 128 3.42 10.80 17.05
C GLU A 128 3.59 10.16 15.65
N TRP A 129 4.22 10.89 14.71
CA TRP A 129 4.57 10.34 13.40
C TRP A 129 5.49 9.14 13.52
N LYS A 130 6.58 9.24 14.30
CA LYS A 130 7.51 8.13 14.51
C LYS A 130 6.80 6.91 15.08
N GLN A 131 6.04 7.11 16.16
CA GLN A 131 5.27 6.03 16.77
C GLN A 131 4.31 5.38 15.77
N THR A 132 3.62 6.18 14.95
CA THR A 132 2.71 5.69 13.91
C THR A 132 3.46 4.86 12.86
N ILE A 133 4.62 5.33 12.39
CA ILE A 133 5.44 4.64 11.41
C ILE A 133 5.97 3.32 11.98
N ASP A 134 6.45 3.32 13.22
CA ASP A 134 7.04 2.13 13.83
C ASP A 134 6.01 1.04 14.10
N SER A 135 4.81 1.42 14.55
CA SER A 135 3.77 0.46 14.93
C SER A 135 2.93 -0.07 13.77
N SER A 136 2.99 0.53 12.58
CA SER A 136 2.09 0.20 11.47
C SER A 136 2.77 -0.57 10.33
N ASN A 137 2.02 -1.46 9.68
CA ASN A 137 2.37 -2.01 8.36
C ASN A 137 1.92 -1.07 7.25
N VAL A 138 0.76 -0.42 7.42
CA VAL A 138 0.19 0.46 6.41
C VAL A 138 -0.25 1.77 7.03
N ILE A 139 0.18 2.88 6.47
CA ILE A 139 -0.22 4.22 6.88
C ILE A 139 -1.02 4.83 5.73
N VAL A 140 -2.28 5.17 5.98
CA VAL A 140 -3.16 5.78 4.98
C VAL A 140 -3.40 7.25 5.32
N THR A 141 -3.03 8.14 4.40
CA THR A 141 -3.16 9.59 4.58
C THR A 141 -3.61 10.28 3.30
N THR A 142 -3.97 11.56 3.39
CA THR A 142 -4.20 12.39 2.21
C THR A 142 -2.92 13.14 1.83
N MET A 143 -2.82 13.57 0.56
CA MET A 143 -1.66 14.33 0.11
C MET A 143 -1.49 15.65 0.88
N SER A 144 -2.58 16.33 1.24
CA SER A 144 -2.50 17.56 2.01
C SER A 144 -1.85 17.38 3.38
N LEU A 145 -2.17 16.27 4.07
CA LEU A 145 -1.53 15.92 5.33
C LEU A 145 -0.07 15.46 5.13
N ALA A 146 0.19 14.66 4.09
CA ALA A 146 1.54 14.22 3.75
C ALA A 146 2.47 15.42 3.43
N ALA A 147 1.98 16.41 2.70
CA ALA A 147 2.74 17.61 2.37
C ALA A 147 3.12 18.47 3.60
N SER A 148 2.35 18.38 4.70
CA SER A 148 2.62 19.12 5.95
C SER A 148 3.63 18.44 6.88
N ILE A 149 4.12 17.26 6.54
CA ILE A 149 5.08 16.49 7.34
C ILE A 149 6.42 17.24 7.38
N SER A 150 7.01 17.35 8.58
CA SER A 150 8.31 17.99 8.77
C SER A 150 9.43 17.29 7.99
N TYR A 151 10.48 18.03 7.63
CA TYR A 151 11.63 17.47 6.92
C TYR A 151 12.25 16.27 7.67
N LYS A 152 12.36 16.36 9.00
CA LYS A 152 12.91 15.29 9.85
C LYS A 152 12.11 14.00 9.72
N ILE A 153 10.78 14.08 9.73
CA ILE A 153 9.91 12.92 9.59
C ILE A 153 9.89 12.40 8.16
N ARG A 154 10.00 13.28 7.15
CA ARG A 154 10.16 12.86 5.75
C ARG A 154 11.38 11.95 5.57
N GLN A 155 12.52 12.30 6.18
CA GLN A 155 13.71 11.44 6.14
C GLN A 155 13.45 10.10 6.85
N TYR A 156 12.80 10.12 7.99
CA TYR A 156 12.43 8.90 8.71
C TYR A 156 11.51 7.98 7.90
N ILE A 157 10.51 8.54 7.21
CA ILE A 157 9.62 7.81 6.29
C ILE A 157 10.45 7.18 5.15
N ARG A 158 11.35 7.95 4.52
CA ARG A 158 12.21 7.48 3.44
C ARG A 158 13.01 6.23 3.82
N GLU A 159 13.54 6.20 5.04
CA GLU A 159 14.36 5.09 5.55
C GLU A 159 13.54 3.89 5.98
N SER A 160 12.37 4.12 6.59
CA SER A 160 11.55 3.09 7.22
C SER A 160 10.56 2.41 6.28
N VAL A 161 10.12 3.08 5.21
CA VAL A 161 9.02 2.62 4.33
C VAL A 161 9.56 1.82 3.16
N SER A 162 8.95 0.65 2.91
CA SER A 162 9.29 -0.21 1.76
C SER A 162 8.80 0.40 0.46
N PHE A 163 7.53 0.84 0.40
CA PHE A 163 6.90 1.44 -0.77
C PHE A 163 5.94 2.57 -0.41
N ALA A 164 5.85 3.56 -1.30
CA ALA A 164 4.81 4.57 -1.31
C ALA A 164 3.81 4.26 -2.43
N PHE A 165 2.55 4.02 -2.09
CA PHE A 165 1.45 3.85 -3.04
C PHE A 165 0.72 5.18 -3.19
N ILE A 166 0.63 5.67 -4.42
CA ILE A 166 -0.08 6.91 -4.75
C ILE A 166 -1.34 6.52 -5.53
N ASP A 167 -2.50 6.65 -4.89
CA ASP A 167 -3.78 6.36 -5.54
C ASP A 167 -4.30 7.62 -6.28
N GLU A 168 -4.92 7.42 -7.45
CA GLU A 168 -5.41 8.46 -8.34
C GLU A 168 -4.34 9.51 -8.71
N ALA A 169 -3.18 9.00 -9.13
CA ALA A 169 -1.97 9.80 -9.41
C ALA A 169 -2.14 10.90 -10.47
N HIS A 170 -3.22 10.85 -11.29
CA HIS A 170 -3.53 11.91 -12.26
C HIS A 170 -3.87 13.27 -11.61
N HIS A 171 -4.22 13.28 -10.32
CA HIS A 171 -4.37 14.49 -9.53
C HIS A 171 -3.02 15.09 -9.06
N SER A 172 -1.90 14.44 -9.34
CA SER A 172 -0.57 14.77 -8.82
C SER A 172 0.15 15.96 -9.49
N LYS A 173 -0.56 16.82 -10.21
CA LYS A 173 0.04 17.96 -10.96
C LYS A 173 0.47 19.13 -10.08
N ALA A 174 0.16 19.14 -8.79
CA ALA A 174 0.57 20.20 -7.89
C ALA A 174 2.05 20.04 -7.47
N GLU A 175 2.78 21.14 -7.39
CA GLU A 175 4.18 21.20 -6.97
C GLU A 175 4.43 20.50 -5.64
N THR A 176 3.51 20.65 -4.68
CA THR A 176 3.53 19.98 -3.37
C THR A 176 3.51 18.45 -3.43
N TRP A 177 2.92 17.86 -4.48
CA TRP A 177 2.94 16.41 -4.72
C TRP A 177 4.34 15.94 -5.10
N ASN A 178 4.97 16.66 -6.03
CA ASN A 178 6.31 16.31 -6.49
C ASN A 178 7.33 16.44 -5.37
N ASP A 179 7.22 17.44 -4.52
CA ASP A 179 8.09 17.65 -3.36
C ASP A 179 7.97 16.51 -2.36
N PHE A 180 6.75 16.04 -2.06
CA PHE A 180 6.57 14.94 -1.11
C PHE A 180 6.96 13.59 -1.73
N ILE A 181 6.55 13.30 -2.96
CA ILE A 181 6.90 12.05 -3.66
C ILE A 181 8.41 11.97 -3.88
N GLY A 182 9.06 13.11 -4.11
CA GLY A 182 10.51 13.21 -4.33
C GLY A 182 11.38 12.82 -3.12
N ILE A 183 10.80 12.67 -1.92
CA ILE A 183 11.56 12.15 -0.77
C ILE A 183 11.87 10.65 -0.90
N PHE A 184 11.03 9.90 -1.63
CA PHE A 184 11.23 8.47 -1.83
C PHE A 184 12.20 8.20 -2.98
N PRO A 185 13.06 7.18 -2.89
CA PRO A 185 13.73 6.66 -4.07
C PRO A 185 12.69 6.30 -5.13
N PRO A 186 12.92 6.61 -6.42
CA PRO A 186 11.93 6.32 -7.46
C PRO A 186 11.46 4.87 -7.48
N SER A 187 12.37 3.91 -7.29
CA SER A 187 12.06 2.47 -7.20
C SER A 187 11.08 2.07 -6.09
N LYS A 188 10.90 2.92 -5.07
CA LYS A 188 9.94 2.71 -3.99
C LYS A 188 8.57 3.36 -4.25
N VAL A 189 8.37 4.06 -5.36
CA VAL A 189 7.12 4.77 -5.67
C VAL A 189 6.29 3.99 -6.68
N ILE A 190 5.08 3.63 -6.30
CA ILE A 190 4.11 2.96 -7.15
C ILE A 190 2.88 3.86 -7.30
N MET A 191 2.63 4.32 -8.50
CA MET A 191 1.54 5.22 -8.84
C MET A 191 0.40 4.45 -9.48
N PHE A 192 -0.80 4.55 -8.94
CA PHE A 192 -2.00 3.96 -9.49
C PHE A 192 -2.90 5.05 -10.06
N THR A 193 -3.37 4.87 -11.30
CA THR A 193 -4.21 5.84 -11.97
C THR A 193 -5.25 5.16 -12.85
N ALA A 194 -6.35 5.88 -13.15
CA ALA A 194 -7.36 5.41 -14.09
C ALA A 194 -7.01 5.79 -15.55
N THR A 195 -6.19 6.83 -15.72
CA THR A 195 -5.77 7.40 -17.03
C THR A 195 -4.33 7.82 -16.98
#